data_3dd52b3d29063adc72b5adec9ad5156e
#
_entry.id   3dd52b3d29063adc72b5adec9ad5156e
#
_cell.length_a   1.000
_cell.length_b   1.000
_cell.length_c   1.000
_cell.angle_alpha   90.00
_cell.angle_beta   90.00
_cell.angle_gamma   90.00
#
_symmetry.space_group_name_H-M   'P 1'
#
loop_
_entity.id
_entity.type
_entity.pdbx_description
1 polymer ?
#
loop_
_entity_poly.entity_id
_entity_poly.type
_entity_poly.pdbx_seq_one_letter_code
_entity_poly.pdbx_strand_id
1 'polypeptide(L)'
;DQWLGYYAALAKEKFPKADAKQEGTGAAGGLGFAFLTFTDAVLESGIKIVLEETQLEEYVKDADLVITGEGRMDGQTAMGKAPVGVAALAKKYGKPVLAFAGAVERDARKCNEHGIDAFFPILRGVVTLEEAMKNENAKRNLADTAEQVYRTFMIH
;
A
#
# COMPACT_ATOMS: atom_id res chain seq x y z
N ASP A 1 -8.64 23.12 -6.18
CA ASP A 1 -7.20 23.48 -6.23
C ASP A 1 -6.91 24.97 -6.08
N GLN A 2 -7.66 25.88 -6.75
CA GLN A 2 -7.42 27.32 -6.67
C GLN A 2 -7.47 27.85 -5.22
N TRP A 3 -8.47 27.41 -4.43
CA TRP A 3 -8.61 27.84 -3.04
C TRP A 3 -7.49 27.34 -2.14
N LEU A 4 -7.00 26.14 -2.36
CA LEU A 4 -5.83 25.59 -1.62
C LEU A 4 -4.56 26.37 -1.97
N GLY A 5 -4.39 26.73 -3.24
CA GLY A 5 -3.28 27.59 -3.66
C GLY A 5 -3.30 28.96 -3.03
N TYR A 6 -4.47 29.61 -3.00
CA TYR A 6 -4.66 30.90 -2.33
C TYR A 6 -4.40 30.81 -0.83
N TYR A 7 -4.92 29.79 -0.17
CA TYR A 7 -4.68 29.54 1.25
C TYR A 7 -3.19 29.34 1.56
N ALA A 8 -2.49 28.55 0.72
CA ALA A 8 -1.05 28.33 0.89
C ALA A 8 -0.23 29.63 0.73
N ALA A 9 -0.63 30.48 -0.22
CA ALA A 9 0.02 31.79 -0.41
C ALA A 9 -0.15 32.70 0.80
N LEU A 10 -1.38 32.82 1.33
CA LEU A 10 -1.65 33.59 2.54
C LEU A 10 -0.91 33.06 3.77
N ALA A 11 -0.84 31.74 3.90
CA ALA A 11 -0.10 31.12 5.00
C ALA A 11 1.39 31.42 4.91
N LYS A 12 1.96 31.41 3.71
CA LYS A 12 3.39 31.70 3.48
C LYS A 12 3.80 33.11 3.91
N GLU A 13 2.89 34.08 3.76
CA GLU A 13 3.15 35.47 4.20
C GLU A 13 3.36 35.57 5.71
N LYS A 14 2.66 34.78 6.50
CA LYS A 14 2.66 34.82 7.97
C LYS A 14 3.54 33.78 8.63
N PHE A 15 3.73 32.66 7.96
CA PHE A 15 4.46 31.50 8.47
C PHE A 15 5.60 31.10 7.51
N PRO A 16 6.83 31.53 7.77
CA PRO A 16 7.98 31.27 6.88
C PRO A 16 8.21 29.77 6.59
N LYS A 17 7.81 28.89 7.53
CA LYS A 17 7.92 27.44 7.37
C LYS A 17 6.86 26.83 6.42
N ALA A 18 5.84 27.60 6.03
CA ALA A 18 4.82 27.09 5.12
C ALA A 18 5.41 26.76 3.74
N ASP A 19 5.35 25.50 3.34
CA ASP A 19 5.81 25.02 2.04
C ASP A 19 4.77 24.05 1.44
N ALA A 20 4.03 24.53 0.45
CA ALA A 20 3.01 23.72 -0.25
C ALA A 20 3.61 22.68 -1.21
N LYS A 21 4.91 22.70 -1.45
CA LYS A 21 5.61 21.75 -2.34
C LYS A 21 6.19 20.55 -1.58
N GLN A 22 6.23 20.62 -0.27
CA GLN A 22 6.70 19.50 0.54
C GLN A 22 5.81 18.28 0.32
N GLU A 23 6.42 17.08 0.23
CA GLU A 23 5.70 15.84 0.06
C GLU A 23 4.69 15.62 1.20
N GLY A 24 3.50 15.13 0.86
CA GLY A 24 2.42 14.90 1.83
C GLY A 24 1.53 16.10 2.15
N THR A 25 1.88 17.32 1.73
CA THR A 25 1.08 18.54 2.03
C THR A 25 -0.32 18.50 1.44
N GLY A 26 -0.51 17.84 0.30
CA GLY A 26 -1.82 17.64 -0.34
C GLY A 26 -2.70 16.59 0.33
N ALA A 27 -2.17 15.80 1.26
CA ALA A 27 -2.91 14.73 1.92
C ALA A 27 -4.16 15.25 2.63
N ALA A 28 -5.25 14.46 2.55
CA ALA A 28 -6.55 14.77 3.15
C ALA A 28 -7.06 16.20 2.78
N GLY A 29 -6.93 16.58 1.50
CA GLY A 29 -7.41 17.88 1.03
C GLY A 29 -6.64 19.08 1.57
N GLY A 30 -5.34 18.93 1.84
CA GLY A 30 -4.46 19.99 2.33
C GLY A 30 -4.29 20.01 3.86
N LEU A 31 -4.84 19.03 4.58
CA LEU A 31 -4.66 18.92 6.03
C LEU A 31 -3.18 18.71 6.40
N GLY A 32 -2.43 17.97 5.58
CA GLY A 32 -0.97 17.81 5.74
C GLY A 32 -0.25 19.16 5.73
N PHE A 33 -0.59 20.05 4.80
CA PHE A 33 -0.05 21.41 4.78
C PHE A 33 -0.38 22.19 6.06
N ALA A 34 -1.62 22.08 6.54
CA ALA A 34 -2.04 22.76 7.76
C ALA A 34 -1.24 22.31 8.98
N PHE A 35 -1.06 21.01 9.18
CA PHE A 35 -0.27 20.47 10.28
C PHE A 35 1.18 20.94 10.22
N LEU A 36 1.83 20.85 9.08
CA LEU A 36 3.21 21.31 8.91
C LEU A 36 3.35 22.82 9.17
N THR A 37 2.36 23.60 8.73
CA THR A 37 2.43 25.07 8.81
C THR A 37 2.14 25.58 10.22
N PHE A 38 1.13 25.04 10.90
CA PHE A 38 0.60 25.64 12.14
C PHE A 38 0.97 24.87 13.41
N THR A 39 1.59 23.69 13.26
CA THR A 39 2.03 22.86 14.40
C THR A 39 3.47 22.41 14.19
N ASP A 40 4.04 21.67 15.14
CA ASP A 40 5.34 21.02 15.02
C ASP A 40 5.21 19.58 14.53
N ALA A 41 4.13 19.27 13.80
CA ALA A 41 3.91 17.94 13.23
C ALA A 41 4.94 17.61 12.14
N VAL A 42 5.31 16.36 12.09
CA VAL A 42 6.12 15.77 11.01
C VAL A 42 5.20 14.84 10.19
N LEU A 43 5.24 14.98 8.88
CA LEU A 43 4.53 14.04 7.99
C LEU A 43 5.42 12.83 7.73
N GLU A 44 4.84 11.67 7.91
CA GLU A 44 5.51 10.40 7.65
C GLU A 44 4.60 9.50 6.83
N SER A 45 5.19 8.62 6.04
CA SER A 45 4.44 7.61 5.30
C SER A 45 3.67 6.69 6.26
N GLY A 46 2.35 6.56 6.06
CA GLY A 46 1.52 5.71 6.92
C GLY A 46 1.99 4.26 6.96
N ILE A 47 2.47 3.72 5.84
CA ILE A 47 3.01 2.36 5.81
C ILE A 47 4.30 2.26 6.62
N LYS A 48 5.18 3.26 6.59
CA LYS A 48 6.41 3.26 7.38
C LYS A 48 6.09 3.20 8.88
N ILE A 49 5.16 4.06 9.35
CA ILE A 49 4.71 4.04 10.75
C ILE A 49 4.20 2.64 11.14
N VAL A 50 3.34 2.05 10.30
CA VAL A 50 2.78 0.72 10.59
C VAL A 50 3.87 -0.35 10.66
N LEU A 51 4.83 -0.35 9.74
CA LEU A 51 5.92 -1.32 9.72
C LEU A 51 6.82 -1.19 10.97
N GLU A 52 7.09 0.03 11.41
CA GLU A 52 7.89 0.31 12.60
C GLU A 52 7.13 -0.09 13.88
N GLU A 53 5.88 0.36 14.05
CA GLU A 53 5.07 0.08 15.24
C GLU A 53 4.75 -1.42 15.42
N THR A 54 4.58 -2.15 14.30
CA THR A 54 4.36 -3.60 14.34
C THR A 54 5.65 -4.41 14.46
N GLN A 55 6.79 -3.77 14.39
CA GLN A 55 8.10 -4.44 14.35
C GLN A 55 8.17 -5.53 13.28
N LEU A 56 7.48 -5.32 12.15
CA LEU A 56 7.36 -6.32 11.08
C LEU A 56 8.73 -6.79 10.56
N GLU A 57 9.73 -5.92 10.63
CA GLU A 57 11.10 -6.23 10.21
C GLU A 57 11.69 -7.45 10.93
N GLU A 58 11.39 -7.64 12.21
CA GLU A 58 11.88 -8.78 12.98
C GLU A 58 11.32 -10.11 12.47
N TYR A 59 10.05 -10.11 12.08
CA TYR A 59 9.41 -11.30 11.53
C TYR A 59 9.85 -11.60 10.09
N VAL A 60 10.07 -10.55 9.30
CA VAL A 60 10.48 -10.69 7.90
C VAL A 60 11.88 -11.30 7.78
N LYS A 61 12.79 -11.01 8.70
CA LYS A 61 14.17 -11.56 8.70
C LYS A 61 14.21 -13.08 8.61
N ASP A 62 13.33 -13.74 9.34
CA ASP A 62 13.29 -15.20 9.48
C ASP A 62 12.24 -15.87 8.58
N ALA A 63 11.49 -15.09 7.79
CA ALA A 63 10.48 -15.63 6.90
C ALA A 63 11.09 -16.28 5.65
N ASP A 64 10.52 -17.40 5.19
CA ASP A 64 10.84 -18.00 3.90
C ASP A 64 10.10 -17.33 2.76
N LEU A 65 8.90 -16.80 3.05
CA LEU A 65 7.99 -16.17 2.12
C LEU A 65 7.22 -15.06 2.84
N VAL A 66 7.13 -13.89 2.23
CA VAL A 66 6.29 -12.80 2.70
C VAL A 66 5.03 -12.71 1.85
N ILE A 67 3.87 -12.69 2.49
CA ILE A 67 2.59 -12.54 1.83
C ILE A 67 1.97 -11.21 2.23
N THR A 68 1.52 -10.47 1.24
CA THR A 68 0.81 -9.21 1.42
C THR A 68 -0.46 -9.17 0.56
N GLY A 69 -1.26 -8.12 0.67
CA GLY A 69 -2.44 -8.00 -0.18
C GLY A 69 -3.27 -6.76 0.11
N GLU A 70 -4.24 -6.57 -0.75
CA GLU A 70 -5.21 -5.48 -0.63
C GLU A 70 -6.52 -5.80 -1.38
N GLY A 71 -7.53 -4.94 -1.24
CA GLY A 71 -8.82 -5.15 -1.91
C GLY A 71 -8.73 -5.04 -3.43
N ARG A 72 -7.91 -4.09 -3.95
CA ARG A 72 -7.72 -3.87 -5.39
C ARG A 72 -6.31 -3.41 -5.65
N MET A 73 -5.59 -4.17 -6.46
CA MET A 73 -4.23 -3.86 -6.88
C MET A 73 -4.22 -3.18 -8.24
N ASP A 74 -3.61 -2.03 -8.34
CA ASP A 74 -3.52 -1.17 -9.52
C ASP A 74 -2.18 -0.43 -9.57
N GLY A 75 -2.00 0.47 -10.55
CA GLY A 75 -0.79 1.27 -10.67
C GLY A 75 -0.54 2.22 -9.49
N GLN A 76 -1.57 2.58 -8.72
CA GLN A 76 -1.39 3.40 -7.51
C GLN A 76 -0.81 2.59 -6.36
N THR A 77 -1.00 1.26 -6.35
CA THR A 77 -0.37 0.38 -5.37
C THR A 77 1.15 0.52 -5.42
N ALA A 78 1.72 0.62 -6.63
CA ALA A 78 3.14 0.86 -6.86
C ALA A 78 3.66 2.21 -6.33
N MET A 79 2.77 3.15 -6.06
CA MET A 79 3.12 4.49 -5.55
C MET A 79 3.31 4.55 -4.01
N GLY A 80 3.57 3.41 -3.36
CA GLY A 80 3.91 3.36 -1.93
C GLY A 80 2.76 2.98 -1.00
N LYS A 81 1.71 2.29 -1.52
CA LYS A 81 0.69 1.68 -0.67
C LYS A 81 1.26 0.50 0.14
N ALA A 82 0.48 0.01 1.10
CA ALA A 82 0.88 -1.03 2.03
C ALA A 82 1.57 -2.26 1.38
N PRO A 83 1.05 -2.86 0.30
CA PRO A 83 1.69 -4.04 -0.28
C PRO A 83 3.13 -3.79 -0.75
N VAL A 84 3.38 -2.63 -1.36
CA VAL A 84 4.72 -2.27 -1.85
C VAL A 84 5.65 -1.89 -0.70
N GLY A 85 5.14 -1.26 0.36
CA GLY A 85 5.93 -1.00 1.56
C GLY A 85 6.41 -2.28 2.25
N VAL A 86 5.53 -3.27 2.39
CA VAL A 86 5.87 -4.60 2.90
C VAL A 86 6.89 -5.29 1.99
N ALA A 87 6.69 -5.21 0.67
CA ALA A 87 7.61 -5.80 -0.30
C ALA A 87 9.00 -5.15 -0.23
N ALA A 88 9.08 -3.84 -0.14
CA ALA A 88 10.35 -3.13 0.00
C ALA A 88 11.11 -3.56 1.26
N LEU A 89 10.41 -3.74 2.38
CA LEU A 89 11.01 -4.29 3.60
C LEU A 89 11.50 -5.72 3.39
N ALA A 90 10.70 -6.60 2.79
CA ALA A 90 11.09 -7.99 2.52
C ALA A 90 12.33 -8.09 1.62
N LYS A 91 12.43 -7.23 0.61
CA LYS A 91 13.57 -7.19 -0.31
C LYS A 91 14.88 -6.77 0.33
N LYS A 92 14.86 -6.01 1.44
CA LYS A 92 16.08 -5.75 2.22
C LYS A 92 16.72 -7.04 2.72
N TYR A 93 15.92 -8.09 2.94
CA TYR A 93 16.36 -9.41 3.45
C TYR A 93 16.32 -10.50 2.38
N GLY A 94 16.19 -10.12 1.10
CA GLY A 94 16.17 -11.07 -0.01
C GLY A 94 14.99 -12.03 -0.02
N LYS A 95 13.89 -11.69 0.68
CA LYS A 95 12.75 -12.57 0.83
C LYS A 95 11.82 -12.49 -0.39
N PRO A 96 11.28 -13.62 -0.86
CA PRO A 96 10.24 -13.63 -1.89
C PRO A 96 8.94 -13.02 -1.35
N VAL A 97 8.23 -12.31 -2.23
CA VAL A 97 6.98 -11.62 -1.88
C VAL A 97 5.87 -11.97 -2.84
N LEU A 98 4.79 -12.52 -2.31
CA LEU A 98 3.55 -12.74 -3.05
C LEU A 98 2.46 -11.79 -2.57
N ALA A 99 1.60 -11.35 -3.48
CA ALA A 99 0.45 -10.53 -3.12
C ALA A 99 -0.86 -11.17 -3.58
N PHE A 100 -1.89 -11.08 -2.72
CA PHE A 100 -3.26 -11.44 -3.07
C PHE A 100 -4.13 -10.19 -3.10
N ALA A 101 -5.01 -10.09 -4.09
CA ALA A 101 -5.92 -8.96 -4.20
C ALA A 101 -7.33 -9.41 -4.58
N GLY A 102 -8.33 -8.69 -4.10
CA GLY A 102 -9.72 -8.91 -4.50
C GLY A 102 -9.88 -8.72 -6.01
N ALA A 103 -9.33 -7.63 -6.55
CA ALA A 103 -9.25 -7.36 -7.97
C ALA A 103 -7.84 -6.93 -8.37
N VAL A 104 -7.46 -7.20 -9.61
CA VAL A 104 -6.15 -6.84 -10.15
C VAL A 104 -6.35 -6.13 -11.48
N GLU A 105 -5.89 -4.90 -11.58
CA GLU A 105 -5.91 -4.11 -12.80
C GLU A 105 -4.70 -4.40 -13.69
N ARG A 106 -4.81 -4.05 -14.98
CA ARG A 106 -3.75 -4.34 -15.96
C ARG A 106 -2.42 -3.67 -15.62
N ASP A 107 -2.43 -2.51 -14.99
CA ASP A 107 -1.26 -1.74 -14.61
C ASP A 107 -0.66 -2.12 -13.25
N ALA A 108 -1.28 -3.06 -12.52
CA ALA A 108 -0.75 -3.65 -11.30
C ALA A 108 0.64 -4.30 -11.50
N ARG A 109 0.98 -4.69 -12.74
CA ARG A 109 2.32 -5.21 -13.08
C ARG A 109 3.47 -4.28 -12.69
N LYS A 110 3.21 -2.98 -12.53
CA LYS A 110 4.19 -2.02 -12.01
C LYS A 110 4.68 -2.40 -10.60
N CYS A 111 3.84 -3.09 -9.82
CA CYS A 111 4.22 -3.57 -8.49
C CYS A 111 5.38 -4.59 -8.51
N ASN A 112 5.59 -5.29 -9.64
CA ASN A 112 6.74 -6.19 -9.77
C ASN A 112 8.07 -5.43 -9.77
N GLU A 113 8.10 -4.19 -10.30
CA GLU A 113 9.26 -3.32 -10.28
C GLU A 113 9.56 -2.78 -8.88
N HIS A 114 8.58 -2.91 -7.95
CA HIS A 114 8.66 -2.44 -6.58
C HIS A 114 8.73 -3.57 -5.54
N GLY A 115 9.18 -4.77 -5.95
CA GLY A 115 9.54 -5.85 -5.04
C GLY A 115 8.46 -6.91 -4.82
N ILE A 116 7.29 -6.82 -5.43
CA ILE A 116 6.31 -7.90 -5.43
C ILE A 116 6.69 -8.89 -6.55
N ASP A 117 7.09 -10.12 -6.20
CA ASP A 117 7.53 -11.11 -7.19
C ASP A 117 6.38 -11.64 -8.03
N ALA A 118 5.23 -11.89 -7.38
CA ALA A 118 4.01 -12.29 -8.09
C ALA A 118 2.76 -11.82 -7.32
N PHE A 119 1.67 -11.60 -8.05
CA PHE A 119 0.39 -11.24 -7.45
C PHE A 119 -0.77 -11.99 -8.11
N PHE A 120 -1.81 -12.25 -7.34
CA PHE A 120 -2.91 -13.12 -7.74
C PHE A 120 -4.25 -12.52 -7.35
N PRO A 121 -5.23 -12.44 -8.29
CA PRO A 121 -6.60 -12.12 -7.92
C PRO A 121 -7.23 -13.31 -7.18
N ILE A 122 -8.01 -13.04 -6.15
CA ILE A 122 -8.74 -14.09 -5.42
C ILE A 122 -10.10 -14.38 -6.02
N LEU A 123 -10.60 -13.54 -6.93
CA LEU A 123 -11.85 -13.81 -7.65
C LEU A 123 -11.61 -14.91 -8.69
N ARG A 124 -12.29 -16.03 -8.53
CA ARG A 124 -12.11 -17.25 -9.36
C ARG A 124 -13.10 -17.35 -10.51
N GLY A 125 -14.02 -16.42 -10.62
CA GLY A 125 -15.05 -16.39 -11.66
C GLY A 125 -15.73 -15.04 -11.75
N VAL A 126 -16.64 -14.92 -12.69
CA VAL A 126 -17.44 -13.70 -12.86
C VAL A 126 -18.55 -13.71 -11.81
N VAL A 127 -18.51 -12.77 -10.92
CA VAL A 127 -19.50 -12.56 -9.85
C VAL A 127 -19.82 -11.08 -9.71
N THR A 128 -20.95 -10.74 -9.11
CA THR A 128 -21.24 -9.35 -8.78
C THR A 128 -20.34 -8.85 -7.68
N LEU A 129 -20.16 -7.52 -7.59
CA LEU A 129 -19.38 -6.92 -6.50
C LEU A 129 -19.96 -7.28 -5.12
N GLU A 130 -21.28 -7.29 -5.01
CA GLU A 130 -21.98 -7.66 -3.78
C GLU A 130 -21.62 -9.09 -3.33
N GLU A 131 -21.64 -10.05 -4.26
CA GLU A 131 -21.26 -11.43 -3.97
C GLU A 131 -19.76 -11.53 -3.62
N ALA A 132 -18.90 -10.81 -4.33
CA ALA A 132 -17.47 -10.79 -4.07
C ALA A 132 -17.12 -10.24 -2.67
N MET A 133 -17.88 -9.26 -2.19
CA MET A 133 -17.67 -8.59 -0.90
C MET A 133 -18.28 -9.33 0.29
N LYS A 134 -19.03 -10.42 0.09
CA LYS A 134 -19.49 -11.25 1.20
C LYS A 134 -18.31 -11.91 1.90
N ASN A 135 -18.20 -11.73 3.21
CA ASN A 135 -17.08 -12.25 4.00
C ASN A 135 -16.80 -13.74 3.78
N GLU A 136 -17.84 -14.56 3.67
CA GLU A 136 -17.69 -15.99 3.44
C GLU A 136 -17.09 -16.31 2.07
N ASN A 137 -17.53 -15.58 1.03
CA ASN A 137 -17.00 -15.73 -0.32
C ASN A 137 -15.55 -15.25 -0.39
N ALA A 138 -15.25 -14.09 0.20
CA ALA A 138 -13.90 -13.54 0.24
C ALA A 138 -12.92 -14.48 0.96
N LYS A 139 -13.30 -15.02 2.12
CA LYS A 139 -12.48 -15.97 2.88
C LYS A 139 -12.21 -17.25 2.09
N ARG A 140 -13.25 -17.84 1.49
CA ARG A 140 -13.12 -19.05 0.69
C ARG A 140 -12.24 -18.82 -0.54
N ASN A 141 -12.51 -17.75 -1.28
CA ASN A 141 -11.73 -17.41 -2.47
C ASN A 141 -10.24 -17.19 -2.14
N LEU A 142 -9.96 -16.49 -1.03
CA LEU A 142 -8.59 -16.29 -0.58
C LEU A 142 -7.93 -17.62 -0.20
N ALA A 143 -8.60 -18.47 0.58
CA ALA A 143 -8.08 -19.76 0.99
C ALA A 143 -7.77 -20.66 -0.20
N ASP A 144 -8.73 -20.79 -1.12
CA ASP A 144 -8.59 -21.63 -2.32
C ASP A 144 -7.46 -21.12 -3.24
N THR A 145 -7.34 -19.79 -3.40
CA THR A 145 -6.28 -19.20 -4.23
C THR A 145 -4.92 -19.37 -3.56
N ALA A 146 -4.83 -19.08 -2.27
CA ALA A 146 -3.59 -19.23 -1.51
C ALA A 146 -3.10 -20.69 -1.52
N GLU A 147 -4.01 -21.67 -1.37
CA GLU A 147 -3.65 -23.10 -1.46
C GLU A 147 -2.99 -23.41 -2.81
N GLN A 148 -3.60 -23.02 -3.93
CA GLN A 148 -3.06 -23.33 -5.26
C GLN A 148 -1.74 -22.63 -5.52
N VAL A 149 -1.61 -21.37 -5.09
CA VAL A 149 -0.36 -20.63 -5.22
C VAL A 149 0.74 -21.27 -4.37
N TYR A 150 0.44 -21.64 -3.13
CA TYR A 150 1.40 -22.31 -2.25
C TYR A 150 1.82 -23.68 -2.81
N ARG A 151 0.90 -24.47 -3.38
CA ARG A 151 1.25 -25.71 -4.07
C ARG A 151 2.26 -25.48 -5.18
N THR A 152 2.11 -24.39 -5.95
CA THR A 152 3.06 -24.03 -7.02
C THR A 152 4.43 -23.66 -6.43
N PHE A 153 4.45 -22.93 -5.32
CA PHE A 153 5.68 -22.57 -4.62
C PHE A 153 6.44 -23.79 -4.08
N MET A 154 5.71 -24.84 -3.67
CA MET A 154 6.28 -26.08 -3.11
C MET A 154 6.73 -27.11 -4.15
N ILE A 155 6.56 -26.88 -5.45
CA ILE A 155 7.01 -27.80 -6.51
C ILE A 155 8.55 -27.76 -6.65
N HIS A 156 9.20 -26.73 -6.15
CA HIS A 156 10.64 -26.53 -6.14
C HIS A 156 11.22 -26.81 -4.76
#